data_bad4cdbbb89d6fdc3143c5d4ae840758
#
_entry.id   bad4cdbbb89d6fdc3143c5d4ae840758
#
_cell.length_a   1.000
_cell.length_b   1.000
_cell.length_c   1.000
_cell.angle_alpha   90.00
_cell.angle_beta   90.00
_cell.angle_gamma   90.00
#
_symmetry.space_group_name_H-M   'P 1'
#
loop_
_entity.id
_entity.type
_entity.pdbx_description
1 polymer ?
#
loop_
_entity_poly.entity_id
_entity_poly.type
_entity_poly.pdbx_seq_one_letter_code
_entity_poly.pdbx_strand_id
1 'polypeptide(L)'
;MGRKFQRMTDVDILAIAAHRDDVELTCGGTLIKSARKGRATAIIDLTAGETGTRGSAELRGRESDEASKILGVIERVNLGLPDAGLTNTPETRALLALEIRRLRPRVVIAPPLEGRHPDHIVAAQLIRDACFVAGLAKIVPGVPAFRPSKILHALAFREDYVKPTFVVDISDVFEEKLRAIQCYGSQFDNAVQAGEVYPTGEPLYDVVRHQSAHYGSLIRTRFGEPFYTTETMRVDDIATLEVNTF
;
A
#
# COMPACT_ATOMS: atom_id res chain seq x y z
N MET A 1 -21.12 -2.70 20.57
CA MET A 1 -20.18 -3.67 21.15
C MET A 1 -18.81 -3.03 21.19
N GLY A 2 -18.26 -2.76 22.39
CA GLY A 2 -16.97 -2.05 22.53
C GLY A 2 -15.82 -2.90 22.03
N ARG A 3 -15.12 -2.43 20.97
CA ARG A 3 -13.80 -2.98 20.62
C ARG A 3 -12.90 -2.81 21.85
N LYS A 4 -12.38 -3.91 22.39
CA LYS A 4 -11.35 -3.87 23.45
C LYS A 4 -10.20 -3.02 22.92
N PHE A 5 -9.70 -2.06 23.71
CA PHE A 5 -8.51 -1.29 23.37
C PHE A 5 -7.37 -2.28 23.07
N GLN A 6 -7.05 -2.42 21.80
CA GLN A 6 -5.88 -3.17 21.36
C GLN A 6 -4.62 -2.40 21.79
N ARG A 7 -3.57 -3.15 22.13
CA ARG A 7 -2.27 -2.59 22.55
C ARG A 7 -1.75 -1.60 21.48
N MET A 8 -1.25 -0.46 21.92
CA MET A 8 -0.55 0.47 21.03
C MET A 8 0.73 -0.19 20.49
N THR A 9 0.95 -0.08 19.21
CA THR A 9 2.11 -0.69 18.52
C THR A 9 2.75 0.39 17.64
N ASP A 10 3.96 0.80 17.99
CA ASP A 10 4.68 1.77 17.14
C ASP A 10 5.21 1.05 15.89
N VAL A 11 4.80 1.48 14.71
CA VAL A 11 5.31 0.99 13.43
C VAL A 11 6.11 2.07 12.70
N ASP A 12 7.12 1.67 11.95
CA ASP A 12 7.89 2.60 11.11
C ASP A 12 7.10 2.97 9.84
N ILE A 13 6.49 1.97 9.20
CA ILE A 13 5.80 2.12 7.91
C ILE A 13 4.45 1.42 7.97
N LEU A 14 3.40 2.14 7.61
CA LEU A 14 2.05 1.64 7.44
C LEU A 14 1.65 1.79 5.96
N ALA A 15 1.45 0.68 5.26
CA ALA A 15 0.82 0.71 3.95
C ALA A 15 -0.69 0.61 4.09
N ILE A 16 -1.44 1.48 3.42
CA ILE A 16 -2.91 1.49 3.44
C ILE A 16 -3.39 1.43 2.00
N ALA A 17 -4.23 0.46 1.69
CA ALA A 17 -4.78 0.25 0.35
C ALA A 17 -6.29 0.03 0.37
N ALA A 18 -6.92 0.15 -0.80
CA ALA A 18 -8.34 -0.11 -0.95
C ALA A 18 -8.66 -1.60 -0.76
N HIS A 19 -7.88 -2.48 -1.40
CA HIS A 19 -8.12 -3.92 -1.45
C HIS A 19 -6.91 -4.71 -0.96
N ARG A 20 -7.12 -6.00 -0.69
CA ARG A 20 -6.13 -6.88 -0.04
C ARG A 20 -4.89 -7.26 -0.86
N ASP A 21 -4.87 -7.04 -2.14
CA ASP A 21 -3.77 -7.38 -3.06
C ASP A 21 -2.98 -6.17 -3.57
N ASP A 22 -3.51 -4.96 -3.36
CA ASP A 22 -2.93 -3.71 -3.85
C ASP A 22 -1.51 -3.45 -3.32
N VAL A 23 -1.28 -3.72 -2.02
CA VAL A 23 0.01 -3.46 -1.36
C VAL A 23 1.10 -4.35 -1.96
N GLU A 24 0.81 -5.63 -2.18
CA GLU A 24 1.73 -6.57 -2.79
C GLU A 24 2.14 -6.13 -4.20
N LEU A 25 1.18 -5.66 -4.98
CA LEU A 25 1.42 -5.18 -6.34
C LEU A 25 2.24 -3.89 -6.38
N THR A 26 1.97 -2.94 -5.49
CA THR A 26 2.48 -1.57 -5.60
C THR A 26 3.73 -1.31 -4.76
N CYS A 27 3.83 -1.86 -3.54
CA CYS A 27 4.92 -1.57 -2.60
C CYS A 27 5.39 -2.78 -1.77
N GLY A 28 5.02 -4.00 -2.16
CA GLY A 28 5.38 -5.22 -1.42
C GLY A 28 6.89 -5.43 -1.25
N GLY A 29 7.68 -5.16 -2.29
CA GLY A 29 9.14 -5.24 -2.23
C GLY A 29 9.75 -4.23 -1.25
N THR A 30 9.21 -3.02 -1.22
CA THR A 30 9.61 -1.98 -0.25
C THR A 30 9.33 -2.40 1.19
N LEU A 31 8.20 -3.05 1.47
CA LEU A 31 7.88 -3.57 2.80
C LEU A 31 8.83 -4.70 3.19
N ILE A 32 9.08 -5.68 2.31
CA ILE A 32 10.05 -6.78 2.56
C ILE A 32 11.43 -6.21 2.88
N LYS A 33 11.91 -5.29 2.04
CA LYS A 33 13.23 -4.65 2.23
C LYS A 33 13.31 -3.87 3.55
N SER A 34 12.23 -3.20 3.93
CA SER A 34 12.13 -2.46 5.19
C SER A 34 12.12 -3.41 6.40
N ALA A 35 11.35 -4.50 6.34
CA ALA A 35 11.33 -5.53 7.39
C ALA A 35 12.71 -6.18 7.57
N ARG A 36 13.44 -6.49 6.48
CA ARG A 36 14.82 -6.99 6.53
C ARG A 36 15.80 -6.02 7.20
N LYS A 37 15.53 -4.72 7.12
CA LYS A 37 16.31 -3.69 7.82
C LYS A 37 15.87 -3.48 9.28
N GLY A 38 15.01 -4.36 9.81
CA GLY A 38 14.52 -4.30 11.18
C GLY A 38 13.44 -3.23 11.41
N ARG A 39 12.80 -2.71 10.35
CA ARG A 39 11.69 -1.77 10.49
C ARG A 39 10.39 -2.52 10.76
N ALA A 40 9.62 -2.03 11.73
CA ALA A 40 8.27 -2.51 11.97
C ALA A 40 7.35 -2.00 10.87
N THR A 41 6.74 -2.92 10.11
CA THR A 41 5.82 -2.60 9.01
C THR A 41 4.45 -3.20 9.28
N ALA A 42 3.38 -2.50 8.87
CA ALA A 42 2.00 -2.96 9.00
C ALA A 42 1.19 -2.61 7.75
N ILE A 43 0.03 -3.27 7.60
CA ILE A 43 -0.90 -3.03 6.49
C ILE A 43 -2.31 -2.76 7.04
N ILE A 44 -3.02 -1.82 6.41
CA ILE A 44 -4.47 -1.68 6.54
C ILE A 44 -5.10 -1.84 5.17
N ASP A 45 -5.97 -2.84 5.03
CA ASP A 45 -6.88 -2.96 3.89
C ASP A 45 -8.19 -2.25 4.25
N LEU A 46 -8.66 -1.34 3.41
CA LEU A 46 -9.90 -0.60 3.69
C LEU A 46 -11.14 -1.48 3.51
N THR A 47 -11.14 -2.36 2.50
CA THR A 47 -12.25 -3.28 2.18
C THR A 47 -11.80 -4.75 2.28
N ALA A 48 -12.74 -5.66 2.29
CA ALA A 48 -12.45 -7.10 2.20
C ALA A 48 -12.37 -7.61 0.74
N GLY A 49 -12.66 -6.75 -0.25
CA GLY A 49 -12.74 -7.12 -1.66
C GLY A 49 -13.95 -7.99 -1.98
N GLU A 50 -15.05 -7.79 -1.26
CA GLU A 50 -16.24 -8.66 -1.28
C GLU A 50 -17.05 -8.56 -2.57
N THR A 51 -16.88 -7.50 -3.36
CA THR A 51 -17.57 -7.35 -4.67
C THR A 51 -16.77 -7.94 -5.85
N GLY A 52 -15.55 -8.41 -5.58
CA GLY A 52 -14.70 -8.99 -6.61
C GLY A 52 -15.37 -10.20 -7.30
N THR A 53 -15.27 -10.28 -8.61
CA THR A 53 -15.86 -11.36 -9.42
C THR A 53 -15.28 -12.74 -9.13
N ARG A 54 -14.14 -12.83 -8.47
CA ARG A 54 -13.39 -14.07 -8.20
C ARG A 54 -13.08 -14.22 -6.71
N GLY A 55 -13.11 -15.48 -6.26
CA GLY A 55 -12.86 -15.81 -4.86
C GLY A 55 -14.00 -15.38 -3.92
N SER A 56 -13.71 -15.28 -2.64
CA SER A 56 -14.58 -14.73 -1.61
C SER A 56 -13.78 -13.88 -0.64
N ALA A 57 -14.44 -13.04 0.15
CA ALA A 57 -13.78 -12.23 1.18
C ALA A 57 -12.98 -13.09 2.18
N GLU A 58 -13.50 -14.28 2.55
CA GLU A 58 -12.82 -15.21 3.45
C GLU A 58 -11.59 -15.85 2.80
N LEU A 59 -11.69 -16.22 1.51
CA LEU A 59 -10.55 -16.77 0.76
C LEU A 59 -9.45 -15.72 0.61
N ARG A 60 -9.80 -14.53 0.14
CA ARG A 60 -8.85 -13.40 0.04
C ARG A 60 -8.23 -13.05 1.41
N GLY A 61 -8.99 -13.25 2.50
CA GLY A 61 -8.45 -13.12 3.87
C GLY A 61 -7.32 -14.08 4.15
N ARG A 62 -7.51 -15.37 3.86
CA ARG A 62 -6.44 -16.38 4.02
C ARG A 62 -5.23 -16.12 3.12
N GLU A 63 -5.48 -15.72 1.87
CA GLU A 63 -4.43 -15.36 0.92
C GLU A 63 -3.61 -14.16 1.43
N SER A 64 -4.27 -13.13 1.97
CA SER A 64 -3.60 -11.96 2.55
C SER A 64 -2.80 -12.30 3.82
N ASP A 65 -3.24 -13.26 4.62
CA ASP A 65 -2.49 -13.73 5.79
C ASP A 65 -1.19 -14.43 5.37
N GLU A 66 -1.23 -15.27 4.32
CA GLU A 66 -0.02 -15.90 3.77
C GLU A 66 0.92 -14.88 3.13
N ALA A 67 0.40 -13.95 2.35
CA ALA A 67 1.18 -12.86 1.78
C ALA A 67 1.87 -12.02 2.87
N SER A 68 1.18 -11.73 3.98
CA SER A 68 1.70 -10.96 5.10
C SER A 68 2.94 -11.61 5.75
N LYS A 69 2.97 -12.95 5.81
CA LYS A 69 4.15 -13.69 6.30
C LYS A 69 5.37 -13.47 5.41
N ILE A 70 5.17 -13.49 4.09
CA ILE A 70 6.25 -13.26 3.11
C ILE A 70 6.72 -11.81 3.16
N LEU A 71 5.79 -10.86 3.28
CA LEU A 71 6.09 -9.43 3.40
C LEU A 71 6.83 -9.09 4.71
N GLY A 72 6.74 -9.96 5.72
CA GLY A 72 7.33 -9.74 7.03
C GLY A 72 6.65 -8.62 7.82
N VAL A 73 5.37 -8.35 7.55
CA VAL A 73 4.61 -7.34 8.30
C VAL A 73 4.22 -7.88 9.68
N ILE A 74 4.28 -7.02 10.70
CA ILE A 74 3.97 -7.40 12.08
C ILE A 74 2.48 -7.44 12.36
N GLU A 75 1.68 -6.72 11.55
CA GLU A 75 0.23 -6.65 11.69
C GLU A 75 -0.43 -6.29 10.37
N ARG A 76 -1.57 -6.93 10.07
CA ARG A 76 -2.47 -6.56 8.99
C ARG A 76 -3.90 -6.45 9.51
N VAL A 77 -4.56 -5.34 9.20
CA VAL A 77 -5.93 -5.04 9.66
C VAL A 77 -6.82 -4.81 8.45
N ASN A 78 -8.02 -5.38 8.46
CA ASN A 78 -9.07 -5.01 7.51
C ASN A 78 -10.12 -4.14 8.22
N LEU A 79 -10.45 -2.98 7.64
CA LEU A 79 -11.43 -2.08 8.24
C LEU A 79 -12.88 -2.50 7.96
N GLY A 80 -13.12 -3.33 6.94
CA GLY A 80 -14.45 -3.80 6.55
C GLY A 80 -15.33 -2.67 6.01
N LEU A 81 -14.75 -1.67 5.35
CA LEU A 81 -15.51 -0.68 4.61
C LEU A 81 -16.09 -1.32 3.34
N PRO A 82 -17.19 -0.79 2.79
CA PRO A 82 -17.83 -1.34 1.60
C PRO A 82 -16.90 -1.31 0.38
N ASP A 83 -16.68 -2.47 -0.25
CA ASP A 83 -15.98 -2.59 -1.52
C ASP A 83 -16.85 -2.06 -2.68
N ALA A 84 -16.24 -1.41 -3.68
CA ALA A 84 -16.89 -0.68 -4.76
C ALA A 84 -17.80 0.47 -4.27
N GLY A 85 -17.69 0.84 -2.99
CA GLY A 85 -18.51 1.85 -2.35
C GLY A 85 -17.76 2.65 -1.29
N LEU A 86 -16.42 2.73 -1.39
CA LEU A 86 -15.63 3.53 -0.47
C LEU A 86 -16.08 4.99 -0.48
N THR A 87 -16.18 5.56 0.71
CA THR A 87 -16.56 6.99 0.90
C THR A 87 -15.62 7.67 1.87
N ASN A 88 -15.34 8.93 1.62
CA ASN A 88 -14.53 9.78 2.50
C ASN A 88 -15.43 10.66 3.35
N THR A 89 -16.03 10.08 4.41
CA THR A 89 -16.93 10.75 5.35
C THR A 89 -16.25 11.02 6.70
N PRO A 90 -16.82 11.85 7.57
CA PRO A 90 -16.32 12.01 8.94
C PRO A 90 -16.19 10.69 9.71
N GLU A 91 -17.12 9.76 9.50
CA GLU A 91 -17.16 8.45 10.17
C GLU A 91 -16.03 7.55 9.70
N THR A 92 -15.82 7.43 8.38
CA THR A 92 -14.73 6.61 7.80
C THR A 92 -13.35 7.19 8.14
N ARG A 93 -13.21 8.53 8.15
CA ARG A 93 -12.00 9.22 8.63
C ARG A 93 -11.71 8.92 10.09
N ALA A 94 -12.73 8.96 10.96
CA ALA A 94 -12.56 8.68 12.39
C ALA A 94 -12.16 7.22 12.63
N LEU A 95 -12.74 6.28 11.88
CA LEU A 95 -12.41 4.86 11.96
C LEU A 95 -10.96 4.61 11.57
N LEU A 96 -10.52 5.14 10.43
CA LEU A 96 -9.12 4.99 9.99
C LEU A 96 -8.15 5.76 10.91
N ALA A 97 -8.52 6.95 11.38
CA ALA A 97 -7.71 7.74 12.30
C ALA A 97 -7.48 7.01 13.64
N LEU A 98 -8.44 6.22 14.10
CA LEU A 98 -8.29 5.39 15.31
C LEU A 98 -7.16 4.36 15.13
N GLU A 99 -7.12 3.66 14.00
CA GLU A 99 -6.07 2.68 13.69
C GLU A 99 -4.70 3.36 13.48
N ILE A 100 -4.67 4.52 12.81
CA ILE A 100 -3.44 5.32 12.67
C ILE A 100 -2.89 5.71 14.04
N ARG A 101 -3.74 6.12 14.99
CA ARG A 101 -3.32 6.43 16.36
C ARG A 101 -2.83 5.20 17.13
N ARG A 102 -3.43 4.04 16.90
CA ARG A 102 -3.04 2.78 17.53
C ARG A 102 -1.67 2.29 17.04
N LEU A 103 -1.46 2.36 15.72
CA LEU A 103 -0.24 1.89 15.05
C LEU A 103 0.90 2.93 15.06
N ARG A 104 0.60 4.21 15.25
CA ARG A 104 1.58 5.32 15.33
C ARG A 104 2.65 5.32 14.24
N PRO A 105 2.29 5.19 12.94
CA PRO A 105 3.27 5.05 11.88
C PRO A 105 4.07 6.34 11.66
N ARG A 106 5.39 6.22 11.45
CA ARG A 106 6.21 7.35 11.01
C ARG A 106 5.93 7.73 9.56
N VAL A 107 5.75 6.70 8.72
CA VAL A 107 5.49 6.84 7.28
C VAL A 107 4.20 6.12 6.96
N VAL A 108 3.33 6.75 6.17
CA VAL A 108 2.18 6.11 5.55
C VAL A 108 2.45 5.99 4.05
N ILE A 109 2.24 4.80 3.49
CA ILE A 109 2.19 4.57 2.04
C ILE A 109 0.71 4.48 1.68
N ALA A 110 0.29 5.29 0.69
CA ALA A 110 -1.07 5.39 0.21
C ALA A 110 -1.12 5.11 -1.30
N PRO A 111 -2.31 4.79 -1.86
CA PRO A 111 -2.53 4.77 -3.30
C PRO A 111 -2.26 6.14 -3.92
N PRO A 112 -2.12 6.23 -5.26
CA PRO A 112 -1.99 7.50 -5.96
C PRO A 112 -3.29 8.31 -5.85
N LEU A 113 -3.15 9.65 -5.93
CA LEU A 113 -4.29 10.59 -5.87
C LEU A 113 -5.15 10.56 -7.14
N GLU A 114 -4.58 10.10 -8.25
CA GLU A 114 -5.24 9.92 -9.54
C GLU A 114 -5.10 8.47 -9.97
N GLY A 115 -6.09 7.96 -10.70
CA GLY A 115 -6.08 6.59 -11.17
C GLY A 115 -7.44 6.21 -11.76
N ARG A 116 -7.51 5.02 -12.40
CA ARG A 116 -8.75 4.59 -13.03
C ARG A 116 -9.72 3.90 -12.07
N HIS A 117 -9.24 3.33 -10.93
CA HIS A 117 -10.12 2.63 -9.98
C HIS A 117 -10.75 3.64 -9.01
N PRO A 118 -12.09 3.76 -8.96
CA PRO A 118 -12.76 4.75 -8.09
C PRO A 118 -12.35 4.62 -6.62
N ASP A 119 -12.31 3.39 -6.10
CA ASP A 119 -11.95 3.15 -4.69
C ASP A 119 -10.51 3.54 -4.37
N HIS A 120 -9.56 3.42 -5.32
CA HIS A 120 -8.18 3.87 -5.08
C HIS A 120 -8.10 5.38 -4.91
N ILE A 121 -8.85 6.14 -5.72
CA ILE A 121 -8.91 7.61 -5.62
C ILE A 121 -9.52 8.02 -4.28
N VAL A 122 -10.64 7.40 -3.92
CA VAL A 122 -11.30 7.68 -2.63
C VAL A 122 -10.41 7.25 -1.47
N ALA A 123 -9.75 6.10 -1.55
CA ALA A 123 -8.82 5.63 -0.54
C ALA A 123 -7.68 6.63 -0.31
N ALA A 124 -7.06 7.15 -1.38
CA ALA A 124 -5.97 8.12 -1.27
C ALA A 124 -6.41 9.39 -0.52
N GLN A 125 -7.60 9.92 -0.85
CA GLN A 125 -8.17 11.09 -0.18
C GLN A 125 -8.54 10.79 1.28
N LEU A 126 -9.19 9.64 1.54
CA LEU A 126 -9.56 9.20 2.88
C LEU A 126 -8.34 9.05 3.79
N ILE A 127 -7.28 8.44 3.29
CA ILE A 127 -6.02 8.23 4.03
C ILE A 127 -5.39 9.57 4.39
N ARG A 128 -5.30 10.50 3.44
CA ARG A 128 -4.76 11.85 3.68
C ARG A 128 -5.55 12.59 4.76
N ASP A 129 -6.86 12.60 4.63
CA ASP A 129 -7.75 13.26 5.58
C ASP A 129 -7.70 12.59 6.96
N ALA A 130 -7.68 11.26 7.03
CA ALA A 130 -7.59 10.51 8.28
C ALA A 130 -6.25 10.74 9.00
N CYS A 131 -5.13 10.85 8.27
CA CYS A 131 -3.83 11.22 8.84
C CYS A 131 -3.88 12.61 9.48
N PHE A 132 -4.56 13.58 8.85
CA PHE A 132 -4.77 14.90 9.43
C PHE A 132 -5.65 14.83 10.69
N VAL A 133 -6.79 14.15 10.59
CA VAL A 133 -7.78 13.99 11.68
C VAL A 133 -7.15 13.24 12.87
N ALA A 134 -6.29 12.27 12.63
CA ALA A 134 -5.58 11.53 13.68
C ALA A 134 -4.72 12.43 14.59
N GLY A 135 -4.29 13.59 14.10
CA GLY A 135 -3.59 14.62 14.89
C GLY A 135 -4.51 15.53 15.72
N LEU A 136 -5.85 15.46 15.57
CA LEU A 136 -6.79 16.35 16.23
C LEU A 136 -7.34 15.73 17.53
N ALA A 137 -6.85 16.14 18.69
CA ALA A 137 -7.14 15.51 19.98
C ALA A 137 -8.63 15.31 20.28
N LYS A 138 -9.50 16.21 19.80
CA LYS A 138 -10.94 16.22 20.13
C LYS A 138 -11.79 15.32 19.21
N ILE A 139 -11.27 14.86 18.07
CA ILE A 139 -12.07 14.14 17.06
C ILE A 139 -12.22 12.65 17.38
N VAL A 140 -11.19 12.02 17.90
CA VAL A 140 -11.18 10.58 18.26
C VAL A 140 -10.85 10.47 19.75
N PRO A 141 -11.85 10.43 20.64
CA PRO A 141 -11.62 10.34 22.07
C PRO A 141 -11.06 8.98 22.49
N GLY A 142 -10.37 8.94 23.62
CA GLY A 142 -9.89 7.71 24.24
C GLY A 142 -8.54 7.19 23.77
N VAL A 143 -7.99 7.70 22.65
CA VAL A 143 -6.65 7.36 22.16
C VAL A 143 -5.86 8.66 21.94
N PRO A 144 -4.63 8.76 22.45
CA PRO A 144 -3.81 9.96 22.26
C PRO A 144 -3.67 10.37 20.79
N ALA A 145 -3.74 11.66 20.51
CA ALA A 145 -3.57 12.19 19.16
C ALA A 145 -2.17 11.82 18.63
N PHE A 146 -2.13 11.46 17.36
CA PHE A 146 -0.89 11.13 16.66
C PHE A 146 -1.03 11.53 15.18
N ARG A 147 0.03 12.06 14.60
CA ARG A 147 0.08 12.38 13.17
C ARG A 147 1.34 11.77 12.55
N PRO A 148 1.20 10.99 11.47
CA PRO A 148 2.35 10.52 10.70
C PRO A 148 3.23 11.68 10.21
N SER A 149 4.53 11.46 10.10
CA SER A 149 5.45 12.53 9.65
C SER A 149 5.43 12.74 8.15
N LYS A 150 5.02 11.74 7.37
CA LYS A 150 4.95 11.81 5.91
C LYS A 150 3.96 10.83 5.33
N ILE A 151 3.38 11.20 4.18
CA ILE A 151 2.60 10.34 3.31
C ILE A 151 3.36 10.22 1.99
N LEU A 152 3.56 8.99 1.53
CA LEU A 152 4.16 8.67 0.24
C LEU A 152 3.10 7.95 -0.58
N HIS A 153 3.04 8.23 -1.86
CA HIS A 153 2.11 7.56 -2.76
C HIS A 153 2.87 6.52 -3.60
N ALA A 154 2.48 5.25 -3.50
CA ALA A 154 2.93 4.24 -4.45
C ALA A 154 2.18 4.44 -5.77
N LEU A 155 2.88 4.31 -6.91
CA LEU A 155 2.21 4.40 -8.20
C LEU A 155 1.29 3.19 -8.41
N ALA A 156 0.17 3.43 -9.08
CA ALA A 156 -0.77 2.38 -9.40
C ALA A 156 -0.17 1.37 -10.38
N PHE A 157 -0.57 0.12 -10.22
CA PHE A 157 -0.17 -0.93 -11.14
C PHE A 157 -0.77 -0.67 -12.53
N ARG A 158 0.07 -0.62 -13.58
CA ARG A 158 -0.31 -0.38 -14.98
C ARG A 158 -0.91 1.01 -15.25
N GLU A 159 -0.54 2.00 -14.47
CA GLU A 159 -0.96 3.38 -14.68
C GLU A 159 0.25 4.31 -14.59
N ASP A 160 0.28 5.34 -15.42
CA ASP A 160 1.41 6.27 -15.54
C ASP A 160 0.91 7.74 -15.56
N TYR A 161 0.08 8.08 -14.57
CA TYR A 161 -0.47 9.45 -14.46
C TYR A 161 0.54 10.44 -13.87
N VAL A 162 1.49 9.97 -13.08
CA VAL A 162 2.43 10.82 -12.35
C VAL A 162 3.83 10.27 -12.49
N LYS A 163 4.79 11.14 -12.83
CA LYS A 163 6.20 10.77 -12.79
C LYS A 163 6.63 10.50 -11.36
N PRO A 164 7.30 9.37 -11.06
CA PRO A 164 7.81 9.10 -9.72
C PRO A 164 8.83 10.16 -9.29
N THR A 165 8.78 10.58 -8.04
CA THR A 165 9.80 11.45 -7.45
C THR A 165 11.02 10.65 -6.99
N PHE A 166 10.83 9.37 -6.68
CA PHE A 166 11.90 8.42 -6.38
C PHE A 166 11.43 6.99 -6.66
N VAL A 167 12.39 6.10 -6.77
CA VAL A 167 12.18 4.66 -6.96
C VAL A 167 12.97 3.91 -5.91
N VAL A 168 12.36 2.92 -5.27
CA VAL A 168 13.05 2.03 -4.35
C VAL A 168 13.59 0.84 -5.12
N ASP A 169 14.92 0.62 -5.06
CA ASP A 169 15.53 -0.59 -5.59
C ASP A 169 15.06 -1.82 -4.79
N ILE A 170 14.39 -2.74 -5.46
CA ILE A 170 13.87 -4.00 -4.90
C ILE A 170 14.50 -5.23 -5.54
N SER A 171 15.61 -5.07 -6.23
CA SER A 171 16.24 -6.15 -7.01
C SER A 171 16.58 -7.38 -6.16
N ASP A 172 16.96 -7.18 -4.91
CA ASP A 172 17.34 -8.21 -3.94
C ASP A 172 16.14 -8.94 -3.30
N VAL A 173 14.92 -8.41 -3.45
CA VAL A 173 13.68 -8.94 -2.85
C VAL A 173 12.57 -9.18 -3.87
N PHE A 174 12.84 -8.99 -5.15
CA PHE A 174 11.80 -9.05 -6.19
C PHE A 174 11.11 -10.42 -6.27
N GLU A 175 11.86 -11.52 -6.15
CA GLU A 175 11.25 -12.85 -6.21
C GLU A 175 10.37 -13.14 -4.97
N GLU A 176 10.64 -12.52 -3.83
CA GLU A 176 9.76 -12.61 -2.66
C GLU A 176 8.51 -11.78 -2.83
N LYS A 177 8.62 -10.58 -3.38
CA LYS A 177 7.45 -9.78 -3.78
C LYS A 177 6.55 -10.61 -4.70
N LEU A 178 7.13 -11.26 -5.70
CA LEU A 178 6.39 -12.10 -6.64
C LEU A 178 5.67 -13.25 -5.93
N ARG A 179 6.34 -13.93 -4.99
CA ARG A 179 5.71 -14.97 -4.16
C ARG A 179 4.57 -14.43 -3.29
N ALA A 180 4.69 -13.21 -2.75
CA ALA A 180 3.60 -12.60 -2.00
C ALA A 180 2.37 -12.33 -2.89
N ILE A 181 2.57 -11.87 -4.13
CA ILE A 181 1.49 -11.70 -5.12
C ILE A 181 0.87 -13.06 -5.47
N GLN A 182 1.68 -14.11 -5.63
CA GLN A 182 1.21 -15.47 -5.94
C GLN A 182 0.34 -16.10 -4.84
N CYS A 183 0.36 -15.58 -3.61
CA CYS A 183 -0.58 -16.01 -2.58
C CYS A 183 -2.04 -15.77 -2.96
N TYR A 184 -2.32 -14.79 -3.83
CA TYR A 184 -3.67 -14.44 -4.30
C TYR A 184 -4.07 -15.25 -5.54
N GLY A 185 -3.93 -16.57 -5.47
CA GLY A 185 -4.30 -17.46 -6.59
C GLY A 185 -5.75 -17.29 -7.01
N SER A 186 -6.68 -17.02 -6.08
CA SER A 186 -8.09 -16.77 -6.41
C SER A 186 -8.28 -15.57 -7.34
N GLN A 187 -7.37 -14.60 -7.29
CA GLN A 187 -7.46 -13.37 -8.09
C GLN A 187 -6.67 -13.47 -9.39
N PHE A 188 -5.48 -14.07 -9.34
CA PHE A 188 -4.50 -13.95 -10.42
C PHE A 188 -4.27 -15.23 -11.22
N ASP A 189 -4.51 -16.43 -10.65
CA ASP A 189 -4.36 -17.68 -11.37
C ASP A 189 -5.42 -17.81 -12.45
N ASN A 190 -5.00 -18.10 -13.67
CA ASN A 190 -5.86 -18.15 -14.85
C ASN A 190 -6.61 -16.84 -15.16
N ALA A 191 -6.14 -15.69 -14.64
CA ALA A 191 -6.75 -14.38 -14.87
C ALA A 191 -6.78 -13.99 -16.36
N VAL A 192 -5.94 -14.61 -17.19
CA VAL A 192 -5.96 -14.47 -18.65
C VAL A 192 -7.35 -14.77 -19.24
N GLN A 193 -8.11 -15.65 -18.62
CA GLN A 193 -9.48 -15.99 -19.08
C GLN A 193 -10.52 -14.93 -18.70
N ALA A 194 -10.25 -14.08 -17.76
CA ALA A 194 -11.15 -12.99 -17.40
C ALA A 194 -11.21 -11.89 -18.48
N GLY A 195 -10.31 -11.91 -19.48
CA GLY A 195 -10.33 -11.06 -20.69
C GLY A 195 -10.20 -9.56 -20.44
N GLU A 196 -10.61 -9.15 -19.26
CA GLU A 196 -10.84 -7.77 -18.91
C GLU A 196 -9.60 -7.05 -18.37
N VAL A 197 -8.67 -7.79 -17.73
CA VAL A 197 -7.49 -7.21 -17.07
C VAL A 197 -6.24 -7.34 -17.94
N TYR A 198 -6.10 -8.43 -18.72
CA TYR A 198 -4.91 -8.72 -19.54
C TYR A 198 -5.29 -9.18 -20.96
N PRO A 199 -5.70 -8.23 -21.83
CA PRO A 199 -6.14 -8.56 -23.18
C PRO A 199 -5.04 -9.18 -24.07
N THR A 200 -3.78 -9.08 -23.68
CA THR A 200 -2.64 -9.65 -24.41
C THR A 200 -2.39 -11.12 -24.12
N GLY A 201 -3.09 -11.71 -23.14
CA GLY A 201 -2.85 -13.09 -22.71
C GLY A 201 -1.57 -13.30 -21.90
N GLU A 202 -0.84 -12.23 -21.56
CA GLU A 202 0.33 -12.35 -20.70
C GLU A 202 -0.07 -12.63 -19.25
N PRO A 203 0.60 -13.56 -18.55
CA PRO A 203 0.40 -13.76 -17.13
C PRO A 203 0.67 -12.47 -16.35
N LEU A 204 -0.11 -12.21 -15.29
CA LEU A 204 0.09 -11.04 -14.41
C LEU A 204 1.54 -10.92 -13.94
N TYR A 205 2.14 -12.04 -13.60
CA TYR A 205 3.49 -12.09 -13.05
C TYR A 205 4.56 -11.55 -14.01
N ASP A 206 4.39 -11.75 -15.32
CA ASP A 206 5.26 -11.18 -16.34
C ASP A 206 5.06 -9.67 -16.47
N VAL A 207 3.81 -9.20 -16.38
CA VAL A 207 3.50 -7.76 -16.39
C VAL A 207 4.10 -7.07 -15.16
N VAL A 208 4.01 -7.68 -13.98
CA VAL A 208 4.67 -7.17 -12.75
C VAL A 208 6.18 -7.10 -12.94
N ARG A 209 6.78 -8.13 -13.54
CA ARG A 209 8.23 -8.15 -13.83
C ARG A 209 8.63 -7.05 -14.80
N HIS A 210 7.90 -6.87 -15.89
CA HIS A 210 8.18 -5.83 -16.89
C HIS A 210 8.05 -4.42 -16.28
N GLN A 211 7.01 -4.16 -15.52
CA GLN A 211 6.83 -2.87 -14.86
C GLN A 211 7.93 -2.59 -13.82
N SER A 212 8.26 -3.56 -12.99
CA SER A 212 9.34 -3.41 -12.00
C SER A 212 10.69 -3.22 -12.66
N ALA A 213 10.98 -3.90 -13.79
CA ALA A 213 12.19 -3.72 -14.56
C ALA A 213 12.25 -2.33 -15.21
N HIS A 214 11.13 -1.82 -15.74
CA HIS A 214 11.05 -0.46 -16.26
C HIS A 214 11.45 0.57 -15.21
N TYR A 215 10.85 0.55 -14.03
CA TYR A 215 11.20 1.50 -12.96
C TYR A 215 12.60 1.27 -12.39
N GLY A 216 13.06 0.04 -12.32
CA GLY A 216 14.45 -0.28 -11.95
C GLY A 216 15.45 0.35 -12.92
N SER A 217 15.16 0.31 -14.22
CA SER A 217 16.03 0.90 -15.27
C SER A 217 16.22 2.41 -15.09
N LEU A 218 15.24 3.13 -14.55
CA LEU A 218 15.32 4.57 -14.31
C LEU A 218 16.36 4.95 -13.26
N ILE A 219 16.68 4.01 -12.35
CA ILE A 219 17.69 4.17 -11.28
C ILE A 219 18.89 3.20 -11.46
N ARG A 220 19.02 2.58 -12.66
CA ARG A 220 20.11 1.66 -13.03
C ARG A 220 20.19 0.39 -12.15
N THR A 221 19.04 -0.10 -11.71
CA THR A 221 18.90 -1.36 -11.00
C THR A 221 18.01 -2.32 -11.79
N ARG A 222 17.97 -3.60 -11.39
CA ARG A 222 17.21 -4.61 -12.11
C ARG A 222 15.70 -4.42 -11.94
N PHE A 223 15.25 -4.13 -10.72
CA PHE A 223 13.84 -3.96 -10.38
C PHE A 223 13.64 -2.80 -9.41
N GLY A 224 12.58 -2.01 -9.61
CA GLY A 224 12.24 -0.88 -8.77
C GLY A 224 10.75 -0.77 -8.49
N GLU A 225 10.43 -0.17 -7.35
CA GLU A 225 9.08 0.27 -7.00
C GLU A 225 9.00 1.79 -7.00
N PRO A 226 8.10 2.38 -7.80
CA PRO A 226 8.00 3.82 -7.98
C PRO A 226 7.10 4.45 -6.90
N PHE A 227 7.53 5.62 -6.42
CA PHE A 227 6.80 6.44 -5.45
C PHE A 227 6.83 7.91 -5.85
N TYR A 228 5.84 8.66 -5.37
CA TYR A 228 5.90 10.10 -5.39
C TYR A 228 5.43 10.70 -4.06
N THR A 229 5.83 11.94 -3.82
CA THR A 229 5.32 12.79 -2.74
C THR A 229 4.84 14.12 -3.30
N THR A 230 3.81 14.68 -2.68
CA THR A 230 3.29 16.02 -3.00
C THR A 230 4.04 17.12 -2.26
N GLU A 231 4.81 16.75 -1.23
CA GLU A 231 5.56 17.69 -0.39
C GLU A 231 6.94 17.97 -0.95
N THR A 232 7.42 19.19 -0.73
CA THR A 232 8.80 19.57 -1.06
C THR A 232 9.76 18.87 -0.11
N MET A 233 10.73 18.16 -0.68
CA MET A 233 11.78 17.49 0.10
C MET A 233 12.80 18.51 0.60
N ARG A 234 13.13 18.43 1.90
CA ARG A 234 14.27 19.13 2.47
C ARG A 234 15.55 18.36 2.17
N VAL A 235 16.52 19.03 1.59
CA VAL A 235 17.88 18.51 1.35
C VAL A 235 18.86 19.40 2.08
N ASP A 236 19.71 18.83 2.91
CA ASP A 236 20.71 19.58 3.67
C ASP A 236 21.99 19.82 2.83
N ASP A 237 22.36 18.87 1.97
CA ASP A 237 23.51 18.96 1.07
C ASP A 237 23.18 18.34 -0.28
N ILE A 238 23.23 19.15 -1.34
CA ILE A 238 22.92 18.71 -2.71
C ILE A 238 23.95 17.70 -3.27
N ALA A 239 25.17 17.67 -2.71
CA ALA A 239 26.21 16.72 -3.13
C ALA A 239 25.90 15.27 -2.70
N THR A 240 25.06 15.10 -1.67
CA THR A 240 24.63 13.78 -1.17
C THR A 240 23.30 13.30 -1.78
N LEU A 241 22.70 14.10 -2.66
CA LEU A 241 21.45 13.73 -3.33
C LEU A 241 21.71 12.61 -4.35
N GLU A 242 21.08 11.48 -4.14
CA GLU A 242 21.22 10.31 -5.03
C GLU A 242 20.43 10.51 -6.34
N VAL A 243 20.97 11.35 -7.22
CA VAL A 243 20.48 11.59 -8.58
C VAL A 243 21.64 11.40 -9.54
N ASN A 244 21.47 10.55 -10.54
CA ASN A 244 22.48 10.29 -11.58
C ASN A 244 21.96 10.76 -12.93
N THR A 245 22.66 11.71 -13.54
CA THR A 245 22.32 12.24 -14.86
C THR A 245 22.93 11.41 -15.99
N PHE A 246 24.14 10.83 -15.78
CA PHE A 246 24.92 10.08 -16.78
C PHE A 246 25.30 8.68 -16.31
#